data_989d60ed673e3889633dd8a241e891e6
#
_entry.id   989d60ed673e3889633dd8a241e891e6
#
_cell.length_a   1.000
_cell.length_b   1.000
_cell.length_c   1.000
_cell.angle_alpha   90.00
_cell.angle_beta   90.00
_cell.angle_gamma   90.00
#
_symmetry.space_group_name_H-M   'P 1'
#
loop_
_entity.id
_entity.type
_entity.pdbx_description
1 polymer ?
#
loop_
_entity_poly.entity_id
_entity_poly.type
_entity_poly.pdbx_seq_one_letter_code
_entity_poly.pdbx_strand_id
1 'polypeptide(L)'
;MAQLILNHVTKSFGNGRPAVADVSLTLRRQAFLALLGPSGCGKTTVLRMIAGFEQPTDGSIFYGERQLSDAERALPPEKRNMAMVFQSYALWPHMTVAENVGYPLKVRGISGAAWQKLVGEALSLVKLTELAERRPSALSGGQRQRVALARCLVTQPDVVLLDEPLANLDQHLRKAMEETFRAFHERSGATMVYVTHDQAEAMALATDVAVMSEGRLLQVAPPAEIYARPEGRVVGGLIGRGSILRLPLAETGERQLGWPVLREALGSREANGAGGRPSGEAPVADVLVRPEHVHRRTDGVLMRVVSCVFEGERFALDLALPDGQRLKAFSSVAIAEGQTVPFVIASGWRL
;
A
#
# COMPACT_ATOMS: atom_id res chain seq x y z
N MET A 1 -8.55 15.89 19.16
CA MET A 1 -7.17 15.54 18.69
C MET A 1 -7.10 15.82 17.21
N ALA A 2 -6.00 16.39 16.69
CA ALA A 2 -5.90 16.76 15.29
C ALA A 2 -5.92 15.49 14.40
N GLN A 3 -6.83 15.46 13.45
CA GLN A 3 -6.98 14.38 12.44
C GLN A 3 -6.82 15.00 11.06
N LEU A 4 -6.29 14.26 10.11
CA LEU A 4 -6.33 14.62 8.70
C LEU A 4 -7.63 14.08 8.11
N ILE A 5 -8.47 14.95 7.59
CA ILE A 5 -9.79 14.60 7.08
C ILE A 5 -9.89 15.06 5.62
N LEU A 6 -10.20 14.14 4.73
CA LEU A 6 -10.65 14.40 3.37
C LEU A 6 -12.16 14.14 3.35
N ASN A 7 -12.93 15.11 2.92
CA ASN A 7 -14.38 15.04 2.91
C ASN A 7 -14.90 15.24 1.49
N HIS A 8 -15.36 14.15 0.85
CA HIS A 8 -15.88 14.09 -0.51
C HIS A 8 -14.98 14.75 -1.56
N VAL A 9 -13.66 14.55 -1.43
CA VAL A 9 -12.66 15.23 -2.25
C VAL A 9 -12.67 14.70 -3.67
N THR A 10 -12.82 15.62 -4.63
CA THR A 10 -12.77 15.36 -6.06
C THR A 10 -11.73 16.26 -6.73
N LYS A 11 -10.99 15.72 -7.70
CA LYS A 11 -10.06 16.47 -8.55
C LYS A 11 -10.20 16.08 -10.00
N SER A 12 -10.53 17.04 -10.83
CA SER A 12 -10.56 16.93 -12.29
C SER A 12 -9.52 17.83 -12.92
N PHE A 13 -8.86 17.35 -13.96
CA PHE A 13 -7.96 18.09 -14.83
C PHE A 13 -8.63 18.22 -16.22
N GLY A 14 -9.40 19.27 -16.44
CA GLY A 14 -10.18 19.47 -17.67
C GLY A 14 -11.50 18.66 -17.71
N ASN A 15 -11.99 18.35 -18.92
CA ASN A 15 -13.32 17.75 -19.15
C ASN A 15 -13.34 16.22 -19.13
N GLY A 16 -12.27 15.57 -18.70
CA GLY A 16 -12.17 14.13 -18.66
C GLY A 16 -12.67 13.49 -17.37
N ARG A 17 -12.43 12.19 -17.22
CA ARG A 17 -12.69 11.47 -15.98
C ARG A 17 -11.84 12.08 -14.83
N PRO A 18 -12.43 12.31 -13.64
CA PRO A 18 -11.70 12.86 -12.52
C PRO A 18 -10.53 11.95 -12.11
N ALA A 19 -9.38 12.57 -11.82
CA ALA A 19 -8.20 11.85 -11.31
C ALA A 19 -8.42 11.36 -9.87
N VAL A 20 -9.27 12.06 -9.10
CA VAL A 20 -9.76 11.67 -7.77
C VAL A 20 -11.26 11.93 -7.75
N ALA A 21 -12.06 10.95 -7.37
CA ALA A 21 -13.52 10.97 -7.43
C ALA A 21 -14.12 10.59 -6.08
N ASP A 22 -14.68 11.59 -5.39
CA ASP A 22 -15.45 11.43 -4.15
C ASP A 22 -14.69 10.64 -3.05
N VAL A 23 -13.45 11.05 -2.77
CA VAL A 23 -12.62 10.40 -1.75
C VAL A 23 -12.92 10.98 -0.38
N SER A 24 -13.39 10.13 0.53
CA SER A 24 -13.59 10.46 1.95
C SER A 24 -12.68 9.58 2.81
N LEU A 25 -11.87 10.20 3.65
CA LEU A 25 -10.87 9.53 4.49
C LEU A 25 -10.67 10.31 5.77
N THR A 26 -10.67 9.61 6.90
CA THR A 26 -10.30 10.20 8.19
C THR A 26 -9.10 9.45 8.74
N LEU A 27 -7.98 10.17 8.90
CA LEU A 27 -6.74 9.63 9.43
C LEU A 27 -6.49 10.18 10.83
N ARG A 28 -6.40 9.28 11.80
CA ARG A 28 -6.08 9.63 13.20
C ARG A 28 -4.67 10.19 13.32
N ARG A 29 -4.45 10.98 14.36
CA ARG A 29 -3.10 11.47 14.70
C ARG A 29 -2.13 10.29 14.89
N GLN A 30 -0.89 10.48 14.46
CA GLN A 30 0.17 9.47 14.57
C GLN A 30 -0.11 8.17 13.79
N ALA A 31 -1.08 8.17 12.88
CA ALA A 31 -1.24 7.04 11.97
C ALA A 31 -0.21 7.08 10.84
N PHE A 32 0.16 5.91 10.36
CA PHE A 32 0.94 5.73 9.15
C PHE A 32 0.03 5.16 8.07
N LEU A 33 -0.49 6.00 7.20
CA LEU A 33 -1.36 5.60 6.09
C LEU A 33 -0.53 5.26 4.86
N ALA A 34 -0.70 4.07 4.30
CA ALA A 34 -0.23 3.75 2.96
C ALA A 34 -1.35 3.91 1.94
N LEU A 35 -1.17 4.75 0.93
CA LEU A 35 -2.04 4.82 -0.26
C LEU A 35 -1.51 3.83 -1.29
N LEU A 36 -2.24 2.74 -1.52
CA LEU A 36 -1.87 1.63 -2.40
C LEU A 36 -2.82 1.55 -3.59
N GLY A 37 -2.31 1.20 -4.75
CA GLY A 37 -3.10 0.99 -5.96
C GLY A 37 -2.27 1.07 -7.24
N PRO A 38 -2.83 0.75 -8.41
CA PRO A 38 -2.13 0.77 -9.68
C PRO A 38 -1.65 2.18 -10.05
N SER A 39 -0.68 2.25 -10.96
CA SER A 39 -0.19 3.53 -11.47
C SER A 39 -1.33 4.33 -12.13
N GLY A 40 -1.36 5.64 -11.89
CA GLY A 40 -2.40 6.52 -12.45
C GLY A 40 -3.75 6.49 -11.73
N CYS A 41 -3.94 5.74 -10.62
CA CYS A 41 -5.23 5.71 -9.91
C CYS A 41 -5.51 6.92 -8.99
N GLY A 42 -4.66 7.96 -8.98
CA GLY A 42 -4.91 9.20 -8.24
C GLY A 42 -4.15 9.39 -6.93
N LYS A 43 -3.32 8.44 -6.47
CA LYS A 43 -2.57 8.52 -5.18
C LYS A 43 -1.73 9.77 -5.02
N THR A 44 -0.85 10.06 -5.99
CA THR A 44 -0.01 11.27 -5.99
C THR A 44 -0.85 12.54 -6.04
N THR A 45 -2.01 12.51 -6.73
CA THR A 45 -2.94 13.65 -6.76
C THR A 45 -3.54 13.91 -5.37
N VAL A 46 -3.97 12.86 -4.66
CA VAL A 46 -4.43 12.98 -3.26
C VAL A 46 -3.32 13.55 -2.39
N LEU A 47 -2.09 13.01 -2.50
CA LEU A 47 -0.95 13.50 -1.73
C LEU A 47 -0.66 14.98 -1.99
N ARG A 48 -0.68 15.41 -3.26
CA ARG A 48 -0.46 16.82 -3.66
C ARG A 48 -1.57 17.75 -3.17
N MET A 49 -2.81 17.31 -3.13
CA MET A 49 -3.92 18.08 -2.56
C MET A 49 -3.74 18.25 -1.04
N ILE A 50 -3.31 17.21 -0.31
CA ILE A 50 -2.98 17.32 1.10
C ILE A 50 -1.80 18.28 1.33
N ALA A 51 -0.77 18.20 0.49
CA ALA A 51 0.40 19.08 0.54
C ALA A 51 0.10 20.55 0.19
N GLY A 52 -0.96 20.81 -0.57
CA GLY A 52 -1.34 22.16 -1.06
C GLY A 52 -0.73 22.54 -2.40
N PHE A 53 -0.17 21.59 -3.14
CA PHE A 53 0.28 21.79 -4.53
C PHE A 53 -0.84 21.69 -5.55
N GLU A 54 -1.94 21.05 -5.15
CA GLU A 54 -3.16 20.96 -5.95
C GLU A 54 -4.36 21.37 -5.10
N GLN A 55 -5.32 22.03 -5.73
CA GLN A 55 -6.58 22.38 -5.11
C GLN A 55 -7.67 21.40 -5.54
N PRO A 56 -8.51 20.87 -4.65
CA PRO A 56 -9.66 20.06 -5.04
C PRO A 56 -10.62 20.86 -5.92
N THR A 57 -11.32 20.17 -6.82
CA THR A 57 -12.41 20.77 -7.63
C THR A 57 -13.74 20.70 -6.89
N ASP A 58 -13.84 19.78 -5.90
CA ASP A 58 -14.98 19.66 -5.01
C ASP A 58 -14.55 18.98 -3.71
N GLY A 59 -15.36 19.14 -2.64
CA GLY A 59 -15.04 18.63 -1.32
C GLY A 59 -14.07 19.51 -0.54
N SER A 60 -13.56 19.01 0.58
CA SER A 60 -12.72 19.79 1.48
C SER A 60 -11.70 18.94 2.23
N ILE A 61 -10.59 19.57 2.63
CA ILE A 61 -9.49 18.91 3.38
C ILE A 61 -9.26 19.71 4.66
N PHE A 62 -9.20 18.97 5.80
CA PHE A 62 -8.97 19.55 7.12
C PHE A 62 -7.79 18.90 7.83
N TYR A 63 -7.15 19.65 8.72
CA TYR A 63 -6.25 19.13 9.74
C TYR A 63 -6.70 19.64 11.11
N GLY A 64 -7.26 18.74 11.92
CA GLY A 64 -8.02 19.13 13.11
C GLY A 64 -9.24 19.98 12.74
N GLU A 65 -9.36 21.13 13.37
CA GLU A 65 -10.44 22.11 13.07
C GLU A 65 -10.08 23.06 11.91
N ARG A 66 -8.81 23.00 11.46
CA ARG A 66 -8.31 23.93 10.44
C ARG A 66 -8.59 23.39 9.05
N GLN A 67 -9.37 24.12 8.28
CA GLN A 67 -9.56 23.85 6.84
C GLN A 67 -8.29 24.21 6.06
N LEU A 68 -7.78 23.23 5.32
CA LEU A 68 -6.57 23.36 4.50
C LEU A 68 -6.92 23.77 3.06
N SER A 69 -8.00 23.21 2.51
CA SER A 69 -8.47 23.53 1.16
C SER A 69 -9.91 23.07 0.93
N ASP A 70 -10.57 23.76 0.01
CA ASP A 70 -11.82 23.39 -0.64
C ASP A 70 -11.78 23.83 -2.12
N ALA A 71 -12.94 23.80 -2.80
CA ALA A 71 -13.05 24.21 -4.20
C ALA A 71 -12.72 25.69 -4.45
N GLU A 72 -12.90 26.56 -3.44
CA GLU A 72 -12.73 28.00 -3.57
C GLU A 72 -11.37 28.48 -3.07
N ARG A 73 -10.84 27.84 -2.00
CA ARG A 73 -9.64 28.31 -1.28
C ARG A 73 -8.70 27.16 -0.99
N ALA A 74 -7.40 27.41 -1.12
CA ALA A 74 -6.36 26.49 -0.70
C ALA A 74 -5.27 27.24 0.07
N LEU A 75 -4.94 26.76 1.27
CA LEU A 75 -3.75 27.22 1.97
C LEU A 75 -2.51 26.73 1.20
N PRO A 76 -1.55 27.60 0.94
CA PRO A 76 -0.33 27.19 0.26
C PRO A 76 0.53 26.28 1.15
N PRO A 77 1.43 25.44 0.57
CA PRO A 77 2.18 24.42 1.29
C PRO A 77 2.95 24.94 2.52
N GLU A 78 3.58 26.11 2.42
CA GLU A 78 4.38 26.69 3.50
C GLU A 78 3.56 27.08 4.74
N LYS A 79 2.24 27.17 4.60
CA LYS A 79 1.32 27.47 5.71
C LYS A 79 0.66 26.23 6.33
N ARG A 80 0.94 25.01 5.82
CA ARG A 80 0.28 23.77 6.30
C ARG A 80 1.00 23.07 7.44
N ASN A 81 2.25 23.44 7.77
CA ASN A 81 3.14 22.72 8.70
C ASN A 81 3.30 21.24 8.35
N MET A 82 3.38 20.94 7.05
CA MET A 82 3.58 19.61 6.51
C MET A 82 4.92 19.54 5.78
N ALA A 83 5.56 18.38 5.78
CA ALA A 83 6.77 18.15 5.01
C ALA A 83 6.52 17.09 3.94
N MET A 84 7.17 17.23 2.78
CA MET A 84 7.04 16.29 1.68
C MET A 84 8.39 15.79 1.19
N VAL A 85 8.52 14.47 1.04
CA VAL A 85 9.62 13.82 0.34
C VAL A 85 9.14 13.45 -1.06
N PHE A 86 9.77 14.03 -2.06
CA PHE A 86 9.48 13.78 -3.46
C PHE A 86 10.25 12.54 -3.96
N GLN A 87 9.75 11.87 -4.96
CA GLN A 87 10.40 10.74 -5.62
C GLN A 87 11.83 11.04 -6.10
N SER A 88 12.10 12.26 -6.54
CA SER A 88 13.43 12.73 -6.98
C SER A 88 14.33 13.21 -5.84
N TYR A 89 13.90 13.09 -4.58
CA TYR A 89 14.55 13.62 -3.36
C TYR A 89 14.71 15.15 -3.32
N ALA A 90 14.73 15.84 -4.44
CA ALA A 90 14.83 17.29 -4.59
C ALA A 90 15.92 17.93 -3.69
N LEU A 91 17.13 17.36 -3.68
CA LEU A 91 18.26 17.91 -2.94
C LEU A 91 18.95 19.01 -3.77
N TRP A 92 19.40 20.07 -3.09
CA TRP A 92 20.20 21.11 -3.70
C TRP A 92 21.63 20.62 -3.91
N PRO A 93 22.10 20.49 -5.17
CA PRO A 93 23.38 19.84 -5.45
C PRO A 93 24.60 20.66 -5.03
N HIS A 94 24.44 21.98 -4.90
CA HIS A 94 25.50 22.91 -4.48
C HIS A 94 25.65 23.04 -2.96
N MET A 95 24.69 22.54 -2.20
CA MET A 95 24.68 22.54 -0.73
C MET A 95 25.27 21.26 -0.16
N THR A 96 25.86 21.32 1.04
CA THR A 96 26.24 20.14 1.81
C THR A 96 25.01 19.40 2.33
N VAL A 97 25.20 18.21 2.92
CA VAL A 97 24.17 17.46 3.62
C VAL A 97 23.57 18.27 4.76
N ALA A 98 24.42 18.85 5.61
CA ALA A 98 23.97 19.69 6.72
C ALA A 98 23.18 20.90 6.24
N GLU A 99 23.63 21.57 5.17
CA GLU A 99 22.93 22.71 4.59
C GLU A 99 21.58 22.32 3.98
N ASN A 100 21.51 21.19 3.25
CA ASN A 100 20.25 20.66 2.73
C ASN A 100 19.24 20.41 3.86
N VAL A 101 19.68 19.73 4.94
CA VAL A 101 18.82 19.43 6.10
C VAL A 101 18.41 20.72 6.81
N GLY A 102 19.35 21.63 7.04
CA GLY A 102 19.12 22.84 7.81
C GLY A 102 18.48 24.00 7.03
N TYR A 103 18.30 23.88 5.72
CA TYR A 103 17.72 24.95 4.88
C TYR A 103 16.33 25.40 5.38
N PRO A 104 15.38 24.52 5.69
CA PRO A 104 14.08 24.93 6.19
C PRO A 104 14.16 25.72 7.52
N LEU A 105 15.15 25.44 8.36
CA LEU A 105 15.38 26.21 9.59
C LEU A 105 15.86 27.62 9.29
N LYS A 106 16.77 27.77 8.30
CA LYS A 106 17.23 29.11 7.86
C LYS A 106 16.06 29.96 7.34
N VAL A 107 15.15 29.36 6.56
CA VAL A 107 13.91 30.05 6.09
C VAL A 107 13.04 30.50 7.25
N ARG A 108 13.01 29.75 8.36
CA ARG A 108 12.32 30.12 9.61
C ARG A 108 13.11 31.09 10.51
N GLY A 109 14.27 31.58 10.06
CA GLY A 109 15.12 32.51 10.83
C GLY A 109 15.96 31.84 11.93
N ILE A 110 16.03 30.52 11.99
CA ILE A 110 16.83 29.76 12.96
C ILE A 110 18.26 29.63 12.46
N SER A 111 19.25 30.08 13.26
CA SER A 111 20.67 30.09 12.93
C SER A 111 21.54 29.80 14.17
N GLY A 112 22.88 29.77 13.99
CA GLY A 112 23.86 29.59 15.07
C GLY A 112 23.73 28.25 15.79
N ALA A 113 23.91 28.25 17.12
CA ALA A 113 23.92 27.03 17.94
C ALA A 113 22.61 26.24 17.88
N ALA A 114 21.45 26.91 17.78
CA ALA A 114 20.16 26.27 17.66
C ALA A 114 20.04 25.49 16.32
N TRP A 115 20.50 26.07 15.22
CA TRP A 115 20.56 25.41 13.92
C TRP A 115 21.46 24.17 13.96
N GLN A 116 22.68 24.30 14.51
CA GLN A 116 23.63 23.20 14.62
C GLN A 116 23.05 22.04 15.42
N LYS A 117 22.40 22.33 16.56
CA LYS A 117 21.75 21.32 17.42
C LYS A 117 20.66 20.56 16.65
N LEU A 118 19.71 21.26 16.04
CA LEU A 118 18.57 20.65 15.35
C LEU A 118 19.01 19.84 14.12
N VAL A 119 19.96 20.35 13.34
CA VAL A 119 20.55 19.63 12.20
C VAL A 119 21.30 18.38 12.66
N GLY A 120 22.10 18.49 13.72
CA GLY A 120 22.82 17.35 14.30
C GLY A 120 21.88 16.25 14.78
N GLU A 121 20.80 16.61 15.49
CA GLU A 121 19.76 15.67 15.92
C GLU A 121 19.08 14.99 14.73
N ALA A 122 18.70 15.74 13.69
CA ALA A 122 18.08 15.20 12.48
C ALA A 122 19.04 14.25 11.73
N LEU A 123 20.32 14.61 11.58
CA LEU A 123 21.33 13.76 10.94
C LEU A 123 21.62 12.48 11.73
N SER A 124 21.66 12.57 13.07
CA SER A 124 21.83 11.41 13.95
C SER A 124 20.68 10.42 13.80
N LEU A 125 19.43 10.90 13.70
CA LEU A 125 18.24 10.05 13.48
C LEU A 125 18.34 9.18 12.25
N VAL A 126 18.90 9.73 11.16
CA VAL A 126 19.05 9.02 9.87
C VAL A 126 20.44 8.41 9.68
N LYS A 127 21.30 8.40 10.73
CA LYS A 127 22.67 7.84 10.72
C LYS A 127 23.55 8.46 9.61
N LEU A 128 23.53 9.78 9.47
CA LEU A 128 24.32 10.54 8.48
C LEU A 128 25.24 11.60 9.08
N THR A 129 25.47 11.59 10.39
CA THR A 129 26.28 12.61 11.10
C THR A 129 27.67 12.79 10.46
N GLU A 130 28.36 11.71 10.13
CA GLU A 130 29.71 11.73 9.53
C GLU A 130 29.74 12.24 8.09
N LEU A 131 28.57 12.35 7.44
CA LEU A 131 28.45 12.81 6.08
C LEU A 131 27.95 14.26 5.96
N ALA A 132 27.86 14.98 7.08
CA ALA A 132 27.30 16.33 7.18
C ALA A 132 27.89 17.32 6.16
N GLU A 133 29.22 17.27 5.95
CA GLU A 133 29.96 18.16 5.07
C GLU A 133 30.04 17.70 3.60
N ARG A 134 29.52 16.49 3.30
CA ARG A 134 29.51 15.99 1.92
C ARG A 134 28.40 16.66 1.09
N ARG A 135 28.60 16.68 -0.21
CA ARG A 135 27.56 17.11 -1.17
C ARG A 135 26.74 15.91 -1.69
N PRO A 136 25.50 16.12 -2.18
CA PRO A 136 24.65 15.06 -2.71
C PRO A 136 25.28 14.20 -3.81
N SER A 137 26.19 14.77 -4.62
CA SER A 137 26.92 14.03 -5.65
C SER A 137 27.87 12.94 -5.10
N ALA A 138 28.32 13.07 -3.86
CA ALA A 138 29.20 12.11 -3.19
C ALA A 138 28.42 11.05 -2.35
N LEU A 139 27.10 10.99 -2.52
CA LEU A 139 26.22 10.11 -1.75
C LEU A 139 25.62 9.00 -2.62
N SER A 140 25.38 7.82 -2.01
CA SER A 140 24.55 6.77 -2.61
C SER A 140 23.07 7.19 -2.68
N GLY A 141 22.26 6.48 -3.48
CA GLY A 141 20.82 6.73 -3.59
C GLY A 141 20.11 6.75 -2.23
N GLY A 142 20.33 5.72 -1.41
CA GLY A 142 19.75 5.64 -0.07
C GLY A 142 20.28 6.69 0.92
N GLN A 143 21.53 7.14 0.77
CA GLN A 143 22.04 8.27 1.56
C GLN A 143 21.34 9.57 1.16
N ARG A 144 21.16 9.85 -0.13
CA ARG A 144 20.38 11.00 -0.62
C ARG A 144 18.95 11.00 -0.10
N GLN A 145 18.31 9.84 -0.11
CA GLN A 145 16.96 9.68 0.45
C GLN A 145 16.91 10.00 1.95
N ARG A 146 17.86 9.48 2.73
CA ARG A 146 17.94 9.77 4.17
C ARG A 146 18.20 11.26 4.43
N VAL A 147 18.94 11.95 3.57
CA VAL A 147 19.10 13.43 3.65
C VAL A 147 17.75 14.12 3.42
N ALA A 148 16.97 13.71 2.40
CA ALA A 148 15.64 14.27 2.14
C ALA A 148 14.68 14.03 3.32
N LEU A 149 14.75 12.85 3.94
CA LEU A 149 13.99 12.55 5.15
C LEU A 149 14.42 13.45 6.30
N ALA A 150 15.72 13.56 6.61
CA ALA A 150 16.23 14.43 7.66
C ALA A 150 15.82 15.90 7.47
N ARG A 151 15.80 16.39 6.21
CA ARG A 151 15.31 17.73 5.87
C ARG A 151 13.81 17.92 6.22
N CYS A 152 13.01 16.89 6.06
CA CYS A 152 11.61 16.92 6.48
C CYS A 152 11.49 16.95 8.01
N LEU A 153 12.35 16.20 8.70
CA LEU A 153 12.32 16.01 10.15
C LEU A 153 12.69 17.25 10.95
N VAL A 154 13.69 17.97 10.47
CA VAL A 154 14.29 19.09 11.20
C VAL A 154 13.28 20.18 11.56
N THR A 155 12.15 20.26 10.84
CA THR A 155 11.07 21.23 11.07
C THR A 155 9.99 20.73 12.02
N GLN A 156 10.07 19.48 12.48
CA GLN A 156 9.07 18.82 13.34
C GLN A 156 7.64 18.99 12.79
N PRO A 157 7.37 18.49 11.58
CA PRO A 157 6.07 18.67 10.94
C PRO A 157 4.99 17.82 11.63
N ASP A 158 3.74 18.30 11.57
CA ASP A 158 2.57 17.54 12.03
C ASP A 158 2.27 16.35 11.12
N VAL A 159 2.50 16.52 9.82
CA VAL A 159 2.24 15.52 8.77
C VAL A 159 3.45 15.39 7.85
N VAL A 160 3.86 14.17 7.55
CA VAL A 160 4.91 13.84 6.57
C VAL A 160 4.28 13.11 5.39
N LEU A 161 4.52 13.63 4.21
CA LEU A 161 3.99 13.13 2.94
C LEU A 161 5.14 12.51 2.14
N LEU A 162 4.99 11.26 1.70
CA LEU A 162 6.04 10.47 1.04
C LEU A 162 5.51 9.97 -0.30
N ASP A 163 6.09 10.48 -1.41
CA ASP A 163 5.67 10.11 -2.78
C ASP A 163 6.64 9.09 -3.37
N GLU A 164 6.28 7.80 -3.33
CA GLU A 164 7.07 6.66 -3.80
C GLU A 164 8.56 6.71 -3.39
N PRO A 165 8.86 6.92 -2.09
CA PRO A 165 10.23 7.19 -1.69
C PRO A 165 11.19 6.01 -1.89
N LEU A 166 10.70 4.75 -1.99
CA LEU A 166 11.54 3.54 -2.12
C LEU A 166 11.59 2.98 -3.56
N ALA A 167 10.92 3.59 -4.53
CA ALA A 167 10.74 3.05 -5.88
C ALA A 167 12.07 2.75 -6.63
N ASN A 168 13.15 3.49 -6.33
CA ASN A 168 14.42 3.40 -7.05
C ASN A 168 15.53 2.70 -6.24
N LEU A 169 15.18 1.92 -5.21
CA LEU A 169 16.14 1.24 -4.34
C LEU A 169 16.18 -0.25 -4.62
N ASP A 170 17.39 -0.84 -4.50
CA ASP A 170 17.54 -2.28 -4.44
C ASP A 170 16.90 -2.89 -3.18
N GLN A 171 16.68 -4.19 -3.19
CA GLN A 171 15.95 -4.88 -2.13
C GLN A 171 16.60 -4.75 -0.74
N HIS A 172 17.93 -4.76 -0.67
CA HIS A 172 18.64 -4.68 0.61
C HIS A 172 18.52 -3.28 1.20
N LEU A 173 18.72 -2.26 0.37
CA LEU A 173 18.61 -0.87 0.75
C LEU A 173 17.17 -0.50 1.12
N ARG A 174 16.19 -1.07 0.41
CA ARG A 174 14.76 -0.89 0.70
C ARG A 174 14.42 -1.34 2.12
N LYS A 175 14.83 -2.55 2.55
CA LYS A 175 14.62 -3.03 3.92
C LYS A 175 15.24 -2.12 4.98
N ALA A 176 16.48 -1.66 4.77
CA ALA A 176 17.12 -0.72 5.68
C ALA A 176 16.38 0.62 5.78
N MET A 177 15.78 1.07 4.68
CA MET A 177 14.95 2.28 4.66
C MET A 177 13.58 2.09 5.31
N GLU A 178 12.94 0.93 5.16
CA GLU A 178 11.71 0.57 5.88
C GLU A 178 11.92 0.65 7.40
N GLU A 179 13.02 0.10 7.90
CA GLU A 179 13.41 0.23 9.31
C GLU A 179 13.61 1.70 9.73
N THR A 180 14.25 2.49 8.85
CA THR A 180 14.44 3.93 9.10
C THR A 180 13.12 4.67 9.18
N PHE A 181 12.15 4.41 8.27
CA PHE A 181 10.82 5.03 8.31
C PHE A 181 10.03 4.63 9.55
N ARG A 182 10.09 3.36 9.96
CA ARG A 182 9.43 2.87 11.16
C ARG A 182 9.99 3.55 12.42
N ALA A 183 11.31 3.51 12.59
CA ALA A 183 11.98 4.16 13.73
C ALA A 183 11.72 5.67 13.75
N PHE A 184 11.63 6.29 12.59
CA PHE A 184 11.26 7.69 12.47
C PHE A 184 9.82 7.96 12.92
N HIS A 185 8.85 7.19 12.40
CA HIS A 185 7.44 7.33 12.76
C HIS A 185 7.24 7.20 14.27
N GLU A 186 7.84 6.17 14.88
CA GLU A 186 7.79 5.93 16.34
C GLU A 186 8.36 7.10 17.16
N ARG A 187 9.47 7.71 16.69
CA ARG A 187 10.13 8.81 17.43
C ARG A 187 9.47 10.17 17.23
N SER A 188 9.03 10.46 16.03
CA SER A 188 8.46 11.78 15.71
C SER A 188 7.03 11.93 16.18
N GLY A 189 6.27 10.83 16.22
CA GLY A 189 4.83 10.86 16.42
C GLY A 189 4.07 11.66 15.34
N ALA A 190 4.71 11.94 14.19
CA ALA A 190 4.07 12.61 13.07
C ALA A 190 3.07 11.69 12.39
N THR A 191 1.98 12.25 11.88
CA THR A 191 1.10 11.52 10.97
C THR A 191 1.80 11.35 9.63
N MET A 192 1.80 10.15 9.05
CA MET A 192 2.46 9.87 7.78
C MET A 192 1.47 9.45 6.72
N VAL A 193 1.62 9.97 5.50
CA VAL A 193 0.90 9.52 4.30
C VAL A 193 1.94 9.09 3.27
N TYR A 194 1.93 7.83 2.92
CA TYR A 194 2.92 7.14 2.11
C TYR A 194 2.28 6.61 0.83
N VAL A 195 2.70 7.10 -0.32
CA VAL A 195 2.26 6.59 -1.62
C VAL A 195 3.21 5.49 -2.06
N THR A 196 2.66 4.34 -2.41
CA THR A 196 3.41 3.24 -3.02
C THR A 196 2.54 2.43 -3.97
N HIS A 197 3.16 1.71 -4.88
CA HIS A 197 2.55 0.63 -5.66
C HIS A 197 3.02 -0.76 -5.18
N ASP A 198 3.95 -0.81 -4.21
CA ASP A 198 4.46 -2.04 -3.62
C ASP A 198 3.63 -2.41 -2.37
N GLN A 199 2.92 -3.53 -2.47
CA GLN A 199 2.10 -4.03 -1.36
C GLN A 199 2.94 -4.46 -0.15
N ALA A 200 4.17 -4.97 -0.35
CA ALA A 200 5.02 -5.40 0.74
C ALA A 200 5.43 -4.20 1.61
N GLU A 201 5.77 -3.06 1.00
CA GLU A 201 6.03 -1.80 1.71
C GLU A 201 4.81 -1.35 2.51
N ALA A 202 3.62 -1.32 1.88
CA ALA A 202 2.39 -0.92 2.54
C ALA A 202 2.07 -1.80 3.75
N MET A 203 2.20 -3.13 3.60
CA MET A 203 1.95 -4.09 4.69
C MET A 203 2.98 -4.01 5.82
N ALA A 204 4.25 -3.69 5.50
CA ALA A 204 5.33 -3.64 6.48
C ALA A 204 5.34 -2.36 7.32
N LEU A 205 4.91 -1.23 6.75
CA LEU A 205 5.08 0.09 7.34
C LEU A 205 3.80 0.69 7.92
N ALA A 206 2.66 0.44 7.28
CA ALA A 206 1.44 1.17 7.58
C ALA A 206 0.70 0.67 8.83
N THR A 207 0.08 1.59 9.56
CA THR A 207 -0.97 1.26 10.54
C THR A 207 -2.30 1.02 9.86
N ASP A 208 -2.53 1.72 8.72
CA ASP A 208 -3.73 1.65 7.92
C ASP A 208 -3.35 1.69 6.43
N VAL A 209 -3.96 0.84 5.62
CA VAL A 209 -3.78 0.80 4.16
C VAL A 209 -5.06 1.26 3.49
N ALA A 210 -4.94 2.26 2.62
CA ALA A 210 -6.02 2.76 1.77
C ALA A 210 -5.81 2.29 0.34
N VAL A 211 -6.68 1.41 -0.16
CA VAL A 211 -6.60 0.92 -1.53
C VAL A 211 -7.40 1.83 -2.45
N MET A 212 -6.73 2.34 -3.47
CA MET A 212 -7.31 3.19 -4.50
C MET A 212 -7.32 2.51 -5.87
N SER A 213 -8.40 2.69 -6.61
CA SER A 213 -8.51 2.30 -8.02
C SER A 213 -9.38 3.30 -8.77
N GLU A 214 -8.96 3.67 -9.98
CA GLU A 214 -9.73 4.54 -10.87
C GLU A 214 -10.22 5.85 -10.24
N GLY A 215 -9.37 6.48 -9.42
CA GLY A 215 -9.68 7.73 -8.71
C GLY A 215 -10.51 7.56 -7.45
N ARG A 216 -10.95 6.36 -7.09
CA ARG A 216 -11.82 6.08 -5.95
C ARG A 216 -11.06 5.38 -4.82
N LEU A 217 -11.46 5.64 -3.59
CA LEU A 217 -11.07 4.89 -2.42
C LEU A 217 -11.98 3.66 -2.29
N LEU A 218 -11.40 2.47 -2.30
CA LEU A 218 -12.16 1.22 -2.27
C LEU A 218 -12.30 0.66 -0.86
N GLN A 219 -11.21 0.68 -0.09
CA GLN A 219 -11.18 0.16 1.29
C GLN A 219 -10.07 0.84 2.09
N VAL A 220 -10.32 1.07 3.36
CA VAL A 220 -9.30 1.48 4.35
C VAL A 220 -9.38 0.55 5.54
N ALA A 221 -8.28 -0.13 5.86
CA ALA A 221 -8.20 -1.02 7.01
C ALA A 221 -6.75 -1.25 7.45
N PRO A 222 -6.50 -1.76 8.65
CA PRO A 222 -5.18 -2.26 9.04
C PRO A 222 -4.68 -3.34 8.07
N PRO A 223 -3.34 -3.47 7.87
CA PRO A 223 -2.76 -4.44 6.92
C PRO A 223 -3.29 -5.86 7.04
N ALA A 224 -3.37 -6.40 8.25
CA ALA A 224 -3.85 -7.76 8.49
C ALA A 224 -5.34 -7.94 8.11
N GLU A 225 -6.15 -6.92 8.37
CA GLU A 225 -7.58 -6.94 8.05
C GLU A 225 -7.82 -6.86 6.54
N ILE A 226 -7.16 -5.94 5.85
CA ILE A 226 -7.31 -5.79 4.39
C ILE A 226 -6.80 -7.02 3.62
N TYR A 227 -5.81 -7.74 4.18
CA TYR A 227 -5.32 -9.01 3.64
C TYR A 227 -6.34 -10.13 3.83
N ALA A 228 -6.91 -10.25 5.05
CA ALA A 228 -7.82 -11.35 5.40
C ALA A 228 -9.24 -11.13 4.87
N ARG A 229 -9.71 -9.86 4.82
CA ARG A 229 -11.10 -9.48 4.52
C ARG A 229 -11.18 -8.37 3.48
N PRO A 230 -10.68 -8.59 2.26
CA PRO A 230 -10.76 -7.58 1.22
C PRO A 230 -12.20 -7.34 0.79
N GLU A 231 -12.53 -6.08 0.52
CA GLU A 231 -13.84 -5.67 -0.02
C GLU A 231 -13.82 -5.67 -1.54
N GLY A 232 -14.44 -6.71 -2.10
CA GLY A 232 -14.61 -6.85 -3.53
C GLY A 232 -13.36 -7.32 -4.28
N ARG A 233 -13.60 -7.62 -5.55
CA ARG A 233 -12.66 -8.29 -6.45
C ARG A 233 -11.38 -7.51 -6.71
N VAL A 234 -11.49 -6.17 -6.79
CA VAL A 234 -10.34 -5.31 -7.07
C VAL A 234 -9.35 -5.34 -5.91
N VAL A 235 -9.82 -5.15 -4.67
CA VAL A 235 -8.96 -5.19 -3.48
C VAL A 235 -8.38 -6.59 -3.28
N GLY A 236 -9.20 -7.64 -3.40
CA GLY A 236 -8.75 -9.03 -3.29
C GLY A 236 -7.67 -9.42 -4.30
N GLY A 237 -7.75 -8.87 -5.53
CA GLY A 237 -6.76 -9.09 -6.58
C GLY A 237 -5.48 -8.26 -6.44
N LEU A 238 -5.57 -7.06 -5.84
CA LEU A 238 -4.42 -6.17 -5.60
C LEU A 238 -3.59 -6.60 -4.38
N ILE A 239 -4.23 -7.17 -3.38
CA ILE A 239 -3.59 -7.52 -2.11
C ILE A 239 -3.22 -9.00 -2.08
N GLY A 240 -1.94 -9.29 -1.87
CA GLY A 240 -1.44 -10.66 -1.78
C GLY A 240 -1.40 -11.41 -3.12
N ARG A 241 -1.09 -12.70 -3.06
CA ARG A 241 -0.98 -13.58 -4.24
C ARG A 241 -2.20 -14.50 -4.38
N GLY A 242 -3.38 -14.07 -3.89
CA GLY A 242 -4.59 -14.89 -3.92
C GLY A 242 -5.11 -15.18 -5.32
N SER A 243 -5.89 -16.24 -5.42
CA SER A 243 -6.68 -16.59 -6.62
C SER A 243 -8.15 -16.33 -6.35
N ILE A 244 -8.86 -15.77 -7.32
CA ILE A 244 -10.30 -15.54 -7.23
C ILE A 244 -11.00 -16.62 -8.05
N LEU A 245 -11.70 -17.52 -7.36
CA LEU A 245 -12.49 -18.58 -7.94
C LEU A 245 -13.95 -18.16 -8.03
N ARG A 246 -14.61 -18.52 -9.11
CA ARG A 246 -16.05 -18.36 -9.28
C ARG A 246 -16.74 -19.66 -8.91
N LEU A 247 -17.42 -19.71 -7.77
CA LEU A 247 -18.02 -20.94 -7.24
C LEU A 247 -19.53 -20.81 -7.09
N PRO A 248 -20.29 -21.88 -7.35
CA PRO A 248 -21.73 -21.94 -7.06
C PRO A 248 -21.91 -22.03 -5.54
N LEU A 249 -22.42 -20.99 -4.92
CA LEU A 249 -22.59 -20.87 -3.47
C LEU A 249 -23.94 -20.28 -3.15
N ALA A 250 -24.69 -20.91 -2.24
CA ALA A 250 -25.92 -20.35 -1.71
C ALA A 250 -25.65 -18.96 -1.08
N GLU A 251 -26.63 -18.07 -1.15
CA GLU A 251 -26.56 -16.78 -0.45
C GLU A 251 -26.68 -17.01 1.04
N THR A 252 -25.55 -17.19 1.69
CA THR A 252 -25.41 -17.20 3.15
C THR A 252 -24.75 -15.89 3.56
N GLY A 253 -25.09 -15.34 4.72
CA GLY A 253 -24.45 -14.13 5.25
C GLY A 253 -22.96 -14.32 5.62
N GLU A 254 -22.47 -15.57 5.57
CA GLU A 254 -21.07 -15.89 5.88
C GLU A 254 -20.15 -15.56 4.70
N ARG A 255 -19.14 -14.73 4.96
CA ARG A 255 -18.08 -14.42 3.98
C ARG A 255 -16.89 -15.36 4.09
N GLN A 256 -16.61 -15.91 5.29
CA GLN A 256 -15.51 -16.86 5.46
C GLN A 256 -16.02 -18.28 5.21
N LEU A 257 -15.42 -18.97 4.25
CA LEU A 257 -15.83 -20.28 3.78
C LEU A 257 -14.79 -21.33 4.17
N GLY A 258 -15.26 -22.39 4.85
CA GLY A 258 -14.42 -23.53 5.22
C GLY A 258 -14.41 -24.62 4.14
N TRP A 259 -13.53 -25.64 4.32
CA TRP A 259 -13.37 -26.75 3.39
C TRP A 259 -14.66 -27.50 3.03
N PRO A 260 -15.58 -27.83 3.97
CA PRO A 260 -16.80 -28.55 3.60
C PRO A 260 -17.62 -27.84 2.54
N VAL A 261 -17.84 -26.52 2.69
CA VAL A 261 -18.59 -25.69 1.74
C VAL A 261 -17.85 -25.55 0.41
N LEU A 262 -16.54 -25.32 0.46
CA LEU A 262 -15.72 -25.19 -0.74
C LEU A 262 -15.62 -26.52 -1.51
N ARG A 263 -15.54 -27.65 -0.82
CA ARG A 263 -15.53 -28.98 -1.42
C ARG A 263 -16.83 -29.27 -2.18
N GLU A 264 -17.98 -28.99 -1.57
CA GLU A 264 -19.28 -29.14 -2.20
C GLU A 264 -19.41 -28.27 -3.47
N ALA A 265 -19.03 -27.00 -3.37
CA ALA A 265 -19.05 -26.06 -4.50
C ALA A 265 -18.12 -26.47 -5.64
N LEU A 266 -16.96 -27.07 -5.34
CA LEU A 266 -16.02 -27.59 -6.34
C LEU A 266 -16.51 -28.91 -6.96
N GLY A 267 -17.07 -29.82 -6.13
CA GLY A 267 -17.56 -31.14 -6.59
C GLY A 267 -18.85 -31.07 -7.41
N SER A 268 -19.71 -30.11 -7.15
CA SER A 268 -20.93 -29.91 -7.98
C SER A 268 -20.62 -29.55 -9.43
N ARG A 269 -19.43 -29.06 -9.73
CA ARG A 269 -18.96 -28.76 -11.11
C ARG A 269 -18.37 -29.97 -11.83
N GLU A 270 -17.79 -30.94 -11.12
CA GLU A 270 -17.31 -32.20 -11.71
C GLU A 270 -18.50 -33.04 -12.27
N ALA A 271 -19.65 -32.99 -11.59
CA ALA A 271 -20.84 -33.72 -12.00
C ALA A 271 -21.54 -33.12 -13.24
N ASN A 272 -21.35 -31.86 -13.53
CA ASN A 272 -22.08 -31.12 -14.57
C ASN A 272 -21.28 -30.87 -15.85
N GLY A 273 -20.31 -31.67 -16.20
CA GLY A 273 -19.47 -31.64 -17.43
C GLY A 273 -19.70 -30.46 -18.38
N ALA A 274 -18.70 -29.91 -18.97
CA ALA A 274 -18.65 -28.67 -19.76
C ALA A 274 -19.76 -28.54 -20.86
N GLY A 275 -21.02 -28.24 -20.52
CA GLY A 275 -22.03 -28.02 -21.55
C GLY A 275 -23.49 -27.89 -21.13
N GLY A 276 -23.89 -28.19 -19.89
CA GLY A 276 -25.31 -28.11 -19.50
C GLY A 276 -25.56 -26.96 -18.52
N ARG A 277 -26.48 -26.02 -18.83
CA ARG A 277 -27.10 -25.14 -17.84
C ARG A 277 -28.23 -25.91 -17.16
N PRO A 278 -28.13 -26.26 -15.85
CA PRO A 278 -29.30 -26.77 -15.13
C PRO A 278 -30.20 -25.61 -14.72
N SER A 279 -31.47 -25.79 -14.90
CA SER A 279 -32.53 -24.95 -14.35
C SER A 279 -32.54 -25.10 -12.82
N GLY A 280 -32.02 -24.11 -12.07
CA GLY A 280 -31.96 -24.08 -10.61
C GLY A 280 -30.57 -23.90 -10.00
N GLU A 281 -29.63 -23.28 -10.73
CA GLU A 281 -28.26 -23.06 -10.26
C GLU A 281 -28.21 -22.12 -9.04
N ALA A 282 -27.46 -22.54 -8.02
CA ALA A 282 -27.03 -21.66 -6.94
C ALA A 282 -26.30 -20.44 -7.51
N PRO A 283 -26.52 -19.23 -6.98
CA PRO A 283 -25.85 -18.03 -7.44
C PRO A 283 -24.33 -18.21 -7.39
N VAL A 284 -23.64 -17.71 -8.41
CA VAL A 284 -22.17 -17.79 -8.51
C VAL A 284 -21.55 -16.65 -7.74
N ALA A 285 -20.67 -16.97 -6.79
CA ALA A 285 -19.92 -16.00 -6.02
C ALA A 285 -18.42 -16.02 -6.36
N ASP A 286 -17.78 -14.87 -6.25
CA ASP A 286 -16.33 -14.74 -6.29
C ASP A 286 -15.76 -15.08 -4.91
N VAL A 287 -14.81 -16.04 -4.87
CA VAL A 287 -14.16 -16.50 -3.65
C VAL A 287 -12.66 -16.30 -3.76
N LEU A 288 -12.10 -15.47 -2.91
CA LEU A 288 -10.66 -15.31 -2.78
C LEU A 288 -10.08 -16.47 -1.98
N VAL A 289 -9.10 -17.14 -2.56
CA VAL A 289 -8.31 -18.19 -1.89
C VAL A 289 -6.85 -17.73 -1.83
N ARG A 290 -6.29 -17.74 -0.63
CA ARG A 290 -4.86 -17.44 -0.42
C ARG A 290 -4.03 -18.70 -0.60
N PRO A 291 -2.80 -18.61 -1.17
CA PRO A 291 -1.95 -19.78 -1.42
C PRO A 291 -1.62 -20.59 -0.17
N GLU A 292 -1.48 -19.93 0.98
CA GLU A 292 -1.22 -20.53 2.29
C GLU A 292 -2.40 -21.35 2.85
N HIS A 293 -3.59 -21.19 2.27
CA HIS A 293 -4.77 -21.99 2.64
C HIS A 293 -4.97 -23.22 1.74
N VAL A 294 -4.04 -23.48 0.81
CA VAL A 294 -4.12 -24.60 -0.14
C VAL A 294 -3.10 -25.64 0.25
N HIS A 295 -3.57 -26.81 0.67
CA HIS A 295 -2.72 -27.87 1.21
C HIS A 295 -2.92 -29.19 0.46
N ARG A 296 -1.82 -29.92 0.21
CA ARG A 296 -1.89 -31.27 -0.33
C ARG A 296 -2.44 -32.22 0.74
N ARG A 297 -3.57 -32.86 0.44
CA ARG A 297 -4.21 -33.84 1.32
C ARG A 297 -4.96 -34.89 0.50
N THR A 298 -5.06 -36.13 1.00
CA THR A 298 -5.70 -37.27 0.31
C THR A 298 -7.21 -37.12 0.10
N ASP A 299 -7.88 -36.32 0.95
CA ASP A 299 -9.32 -36.02 0.88
C ASP A 299 -9.64 -34.76 0.03
N GLY A 300 -8.64 -34.27 -0.71
CA GLY A 300 -8.74 -33.08 -1.55
C GLY A 300 -9.37 -33.35 -2.93
N VAL A 301 -9.65 -32.24 -3.63
CA VAL A 301 -10.04 -32.25 -5.04
C VAL A 301 -8.78 -32.42 -5.90
N LEU A 302 -8.87 -33.26 -6.94
CA LEU A 302 -7.77 -33.50 -7.87
C LEU A 302 -7.51 -32.24 -8.71
N MET A 303 -6.29 -31.72 -8.64
CA MET A 303 -5.86 -30.53 -9.38
C MET A 303 -4.59 -30.86 -10.16
N ARG A 304 -4.50 -30.37 -11.38
CA ARG A 304 -3.31 -30.56 -12.23
C ARG A 304 -2.29 -29.47 -11.95
N VAL A 305 -1.05 -29.84 -11.63
CA VAL A 305 0.06 -28.91 -11.50
C VAL A 305 0.45 -28.35 -12.87
N VAL A 306 0.34 -27.06 -13.05
CA VAL A 306 0.64 -26.38 -14.31
C VAL A 306 2.05 -25.81 -14.30
N SER A 307 2.48 -25.26 -13.14
CA SER A 307 3.86 -24.86 -12.93
C SER A 307 4.29 -25.08 -11.49
N CYS A 308 5.58 -25.29 -11.29
CA CYS A 308 6.21 -25.50 -9.99
C CYS A 308 7.54 -24.73 -9.97
N VAL A 309 7.58 -23.56 -9.32
CA VAL A 309 8.74 -22.67 -9.31
C VAL A 309 9.32 -22.57 -7.90
N PHE A 310 10.63 -22.80 -7.75
CA PHE A 310 11.30 -22.64 -6.46
C PHE A 310 11.56 -21.16 -6.17
N GLU A 311 11.08 -20.65 -5.01
CA GLU A 311 11.22 -19.26 -4.57
C GLU A 311 12.30 -19.09 -3.45
N GLY A 312 13.19 -20.06 -3.28
CA GLY A 312 14.24 -20.03 -2.26
C GLY A 312 13.86 -20.79 -1.00
N GLU A 313 12.70 -20.56 -0.42
CA GLU A 313 12.23 -21.21 0.82
C GLU A 313 11.12 -22.25 0.59
N ARG A 314 10.43 -22.14 -0.53
CA ARG A 314 9.25 -22.95 -0.89
C ARG A 314 9.07 -23.02 -2.40
N PHE A 315 8.23 -23.92 -2.83
CA PHE A 315 7.76 -23.99 -4.21
C PHE A 315 6.43 -23.25 -4.35
N ALA A 316 6.34 -22.33 -5.30
CA ALA A 316 5.09 -21.72 -5.74
C ALA A 316 4.49 -22.60 -6.83
N LEU A 317 3.25 -23.01 -6.63
CA LEU A 317 2.49 -23.86 -7.54
C LEU A 317 1.39 -23.04 -8.21
N ASP A 318 1.22 -23.26 -9.51
CA ASP A 318 0.00 -22.87 -10.25
C ASP A 318 -0.78 -24.16 -10.57
N LEU A 319 -1.97 -24.26 -10.01
CA LEU A 319 -2.83 -25.44 -10.10
C LEU A 319 -4.01 -25.14 -11.03
N ALA A 320 -4.36 -26.12 -11.87
CA ALA A 320 -5.60 -26.08 -12.64
C ALA A 320 -6.66 -26.97 -11.98
N LEU A 321 -7.80 -26.40 -11.68
CA LEU A 321 -9.00 -27.12 -11.27
C LEU A 321 -9.61 -27.87 -12.44
N PRO A 322 -10.51 -28.86 -12.21
CA PRO A 322 -11.16 -29.62 -13.27
C PRO A 322 -11.96 -28.74 -14.25
N ASP A 323 -12.51 -27.60 -13.79
CA ASP A 323 -13.25 -26.64 -14.61
C ASP A 323 -12.34 -25.62 -15.37
N GLY A 324 -11.03 -25.77 -15.25
CA GLY A 324 -10.02 -24.92 -15.91
C GLY A 324 -9.64 -23.65 -15.15
N GLN A 325 -10.28 -23.34 -14.02
CA GLN A 325 -9.87 -22.21 -13.18
C GLN A 325 -8.48 -22.44 -12.58
N ARG A 326 -7.79 -21.35 -12.26
CA ARG A 326 -6.42 -21.37 -11.73
C ARG A 326 -6.39 -21.04 -10.25
N LEU A 327 -5.57 -21.80 -9.52
CA LEU A 327 -5.38 -21.65 -8.08
C LEU A 327 -3.89 -21.67 -7.75
N LYS A 328 -3.42 -20.69 -7.00
CA LYS A 328 -2.05 -20.65 -6.48
C LYS A 328 -1.96 -21.40 -5.15
N ALA A 329 -0.86 -22.10 -4.95
CA ALA A 329 -0.56 -22.82 -3.70
C ALA A 329 0.94 -22.73 -3.39
N PHE A 330 1.30 -23.09 -2.14
CA PHE A 330 2.68 -23.27 -1.74
C PHE A 330 2.93 -24.72 -1.34
N SER A 331 4.15 -25.20 -1.62
CA SER A 331 4.60 -26.54 -1.24
C SER A 331 6.03 -26.48 -0.70
N SER A 332 6.34 -27.31 0.27
CA SER A 332 7.69 -27.51 0.77
C SER A 332 8.52 -28.47 -0.11
N VAL A 333 7.87 -29.20 -1.02
CA VAL A 333 8.48 -30.16 -1.93
C VAL A 333 8.09 -29.86 -3.37
N ALA A 334 8.99 -30.15 -4.31
CA ALA A 334 8.69 -30.04 -5.72
C ALA A 334 7.61 -31.07 -6.13
N ILE A 335 6.70 -30.64 -6.99
CA ILE A 335 5.69 -31.51 -7.61
C ILE A 335 5.85 -31.37 -9.13
N ALA A 336 5.92 -32.49 -9.84
CA ALA A 336 6.15 -32.46 -11.28
C ALA A 336 5.00 -31.77 -12.03
N GLU A 337 5.33 -30.94 -12.99
CA GLU A 337 4.36 -30.31 -13.89
C GLU A 337 3.60 -31.38 -14.67
N GLY A 338 2.31 -31.16 -14.88
CA GLY A 338 1.40 -32.12 -15.49
C GLY A 338 0.85 -33.18 -14.52
N GLN A 339 1.41 -33.35 -13.36
CA GLN A 339 0.93 -34.30 -12.36
C GLN A 339 -0.40 -33.83 -11.77
N THR A 340 -1.34 -34.75 -11.60
CA THR A 340 -2.62 -34.50 -10.92
C THR A 340 -2.52 -35.02 -9.50
N VAL A 341 -2.73 -34.14 -8.53
CA VAL A 341 -2.62 -34.41 -7.08
C VAL A 341 -3.77 -33.79 -6.33
N PRO A 342 -4.21 -34.42 -5.21
CA PRO A 342 -5.32 -33.90 -4.41
C PRO A 342 -4.88 -32.72 -3.53
N PHE A 343 -5.66 -31.62 -3.55
CA PHE A 343 -5.51 -30.45 -2.70
C PHE A 343 -6.80 -30.08 -2.00
N VAL A 344 -6.68 -29.59 -0.78
CA VAL A 344 -7.74 -29.02 0.04
C VAL A 344 -7.58 -27.51 0.10
N ILE A 345 -8.67 -26.77 0.01
CA ILE A 345 -8.74 -25.33 0.26
C ILE A 345 -9.28 -25.13 1.68
N ALA A 346 -8.40 -24.95 2.66
CA ALA A 346 -8.77 -24.88 4.07
C ALA A 346 -9.70 -23.69 4.38
N SER A 347 -9.51 -22.57 3.67
CA SER A 347 -10.32 -21.36 3.84
C SER A 347 -10.37 -20.54 2.56
N GLY A 348 -11.51 -19.89 2.32
CA GLY A 348 -11.74 -18.89 1.29
C GLY A 348 -12.55 -17.72 1.82
N TRP A 349 -12.47 -16.57 1.15
CA TRP A 349 -13.20 -15.36 1.49
C TRP A 349 -14.13 -14.96 0.35
N ARG A 350 -15.44 -14.86 0.61
CA ARG A 350 -16.43 -14.37 -0.36
C ARG A 350 -16.27 -12.85 -0.52
N LEU A 351 -16.03 -12.41 -1.74
CA LEU A 351 -15.78 -11.02 -2.10
C LEU A 351 -17.07 -10.20 -2.27
#